data_f160bde97e4505cb560ced8282acf639
#
_entry.id   f160bde97e4505cb560ced8282acf639
#
_cell.length_a   1.000
_cell.length_b   1.000
_cell.length_c   1.000
_cell.angle_alpha   90.00
_cell.angle_beta   90.00
_cell.angle_gamma   90.00
#
_symmetry.space_group_name_H-M   'P 1'
#
loop_
_entity.id
_entity.type
_entity.pdbx_description
1 polymer ?
#
loop_
_entity_poly.entity_id
_entity_poly.type
_entity_poly.pdbx_seq_one_letter_code
_entity_poly.pdbx_strand_id
1 'polypeptide(L)'
;MSSGVQLSKNGAVTGTGANLDVRTVGYRPRRVELYNVTGLVTAVWTDTMADAAGVKRVTAGDATIMTAGVTPLSDGFRIGADADLNAAGEVIHWVAHE
;
A
#
# COMPACT_ATOMS: atom_id res chain seq x y z
N MET A 1 -11.72 -13.56 16.82
CA MET A 1 -10.33 -13.68 16.38
C MET A 1 -9.98 -15.16 16.23
N SER A 2 -9.43 -15.48 15.13
CA SER A 2 -8.95 -16.84 14.97
C SER A 2 -7.77 -17.09 15.92
N SER A 3 -7.62 -18.27 16.38
CA SER A 3 -6.70 -18.74 17.40
C SER A 3 -5.23 -18.45 17.10
N GLY A 4 -4.86 -17.18 17.03
CA GLY A 4 -3.50 -16.75 16.78
C GLY A 4 -3.07 -16.77 15.31
N VAL A 5 -3.96 -17.12 14.41
CA VAL A 5 -3.64 -17.12 12.98
C VAL A 5 -3.80 -15.69 12.44
N GLN A 6 -2.73 -15.15 11.89
CA GLN A 6 -2.75 -13.84 11.25
C GLN A 6 -3.29 -13.99 9.83
N LEU A 7 -4.29 -13.18 9.48
CA LEU A 7 -4.84 -13.16 8.14
C LEU A 7 -3.97 -12.34 7.21
N SER A 8 -3.83 -12.79 5.99
CA SER A 8 -3.21 -12.00 4.93
C SER A 8 -4.03 -12.15 3.65
N LYS A 9 -3.99 -11.11 2.82
CA LYS A 9 -4.70 -11.09 1.56
C LYS A 9 -3.88 -10.32 0.55
N ASN A 10 -3.97 -10.70 -0.70
CA ASN A 10 -3.25 -10.02 -1.76
C ASN A 10 -4.15 -9.77 -2.96
N GLY A 11 -3.76 -8.82 -3.77
CA GLY A 11 -4.50 -8.48 -4.98
C GLY A 11 -3.75 -7.48 -5.81
N ALA A 12 -4.45 -6.88 -6.76
CA ALA A 12 -3.88 -5.87 -7.64
C ALA A 12 -4.92 -4.81 -7.95
N VAL A 13 -4.45 -3.58 -8.12
CA VAL A 13 -5.29 -2.45 -8.53
C VAL A 13 -4.54 -1.63 -9.56
N THR A 14 -5.27 -0.82 -10.32
CA THR A 14 -4.66 0.09 -11.29
C THR A 14 -4.55 1.48 -10.67
N GLY A 15 -3.36 2.06 -10.70
CA GLY A 15 -3.11 3.40 -10.20
C GLY A 15 -3.92 4.45 -10.94
N THR A 16 -4.28 5.53 -10.26
CA THR A 16 -5.11 6.59 -10.80
C THR A 16 -4.42 7.96 -10.79
N GLY A 17 -3.30 8.07 -10.11
CA GLY A 17 -2.65 9.37 -9.88
C GLY A 17 -3.33 10.20 -8.80
N ALA A 18 -4.36 9.67 -8.17
CA ALA A 18 -5.10 10.31 -7.07
C ALA A 18 -5.29 9.29 -5.96
N ASN A 19 -5.94 9.66 -4.86
CA ASN A 19 -6.23 8.73 -3.78
C ASN A 19 -7.01 7.53 -4.31
N LEU A 20 -6.59 6.33 -3.93
CA LEU A 20 -7.19 5.09 -4.39
C LEU A 20 -7.49 4.21 -3.18
N ASP A 21 -8.77 3.92 -2.96
CA ASP A 21 -9.20 3.09 -1.85
C ASP A 21 -9.29 1.63 -2.29
N VAL A 22 -8.64 0.75 -1.53
CA VAL A 22 -8.73 -0.70 -1.72
C VAL A 22 -9.56 -1.25 -0.56
N ARG A 23 -10.80 -1.64 -0.86
CA ARG A 23 -11.76 -2.07 0.18
C ARG A 23 -12.11 -3.55 0.10
N THR A 24 -11.36 -4.30 -0.70
CA THR A 24 -11.60 -5.74 -0.87
C THR A 24 -10.85 -6.58 0.15
N VAL A 25 -10.12 -5.94 1.07
CA VAL A 25 -9.33 -6.65 2.08
C VAL A 25 -10.24 -7.32 3.12
N GLY A 26 -11.27 -6.61 3.59
CA GLY A 26 -12.23 -7.14 4.54
C GLY A 26 -11.84 -6.97 6.01
N TYR A 27 -10.71 -6.34 6.28
CA TYR A 27 -10.26 -6.01 7.63
C TYR A 27 -9.36 -4.79 7.59
N ARG A 28 -9.10 -4.20 8.76
CA ARG A 28 -8.14 -3.10 8.87
C ARG A 28 -6.73 -3.68 8.94
N PRO A 29 -5.88 -3.44 7.94
CA PRO A 29 -4.55 -4.04 7.92
C PRO A 29 -3.63 -3.34 8.92
N ARG A 30 -2.66 -4.09 9.42
CA ARG A 30 -1.57 -3.58 10.25
C ARG A 30 -0.28 -3.44 9.48
N ARG A 31 -0.18 -4.10 8.33
CA ARG A 31 0.97 -4.00 7.43
C ARG A 31 0.46 -4.09 5.99
N VAL A 32 0.95 -3.21 5.14
CA VAL A 32 0.62 -3.21 3.72
C VAL A 32 1.91 -3.13 2.92
N GLU A 33 2.07 -4.05 1.96
CA GLU A 33 3.18 -4.05 1.03
C GLU A 33 2.64 -3.78 -0.36
N LEU A 34 3.29 -2.89 -1.10
CA LEU A 34 2.86 -2.45 -2.42
C LEU A 34 4.00 -2.59 -3.41
N TYR A 35 3.67 -3.09 -4.60
CA TYR A 35 4.65 -3.35 -5.64
C TYR A 35 4.11 -2.83 -6.96
N ASN A 36 4.68 -1.74 -7.45
CA ASN A 36 4.40 -1.22 -8.79
C ASN A 36 5.48 -1.77 -9.73
N VAL A 37 5.16 -2.81 -10.49
CA VAL A 37 6.13 -3.51 -11.32
C VAL A 37 6.41 -2.77 -12.63
N THR A 38 5.58 -1.83 -13.03
CA THR A 38 5.81 -1.00 -14.22
C THR A 38 6.83 0.09 -13.91
N GLY A 39 6.63 0.82 -12.82
CA GLY A 39 7.54 1.87 -12.39
C GLY A 39 8.69 1.37 -11.54
N LEU A 40 8.73 0.08 -11.20
CA LEU A 40 9.74 -0.54 -10.35
C LEU A 40 9.84 0.15 -8.99
N VAL A 41 8.69 0.40 -8.38
CA VAL A 41 8.59 1.03 -7.05
C VAL A 41 8.01 0.03 -6.07
N THR A 42 8.63 -0.09 -4.90
CA THR A 42 8.10 -0.88 -3.80
C THR A 42 7.84 0.02 -2.60
N ALA A 43 6.85 -0.32 -1.79
CA ALA A 43 6.53 0.45 -0.60
C ALA A 43 6.02 -0.47 0.51
N VAL A 44 6.31 -0.10 1.74
CA VAL A 44 5.85 -0.83 2.92
C VAL A 44 5.34 0.16 3.94
N TRP A 45 4.17 -0.14 4.50
CA TRP A 45 3.58 0.62 5.59
C TRP A 45 3.23 -0.33 6.73
N THR A 46 3.41 0.10 7.97
CA THR A 46 2.97 -0.62 9.16
C THR A 46 2.18 0.31 10.06
N ASP A 47 1.36 -0.24 10.95
CA ASP A 47 0.51 0.55 11.85
C ASP A 47 1.30 1.30 12.93
N THR A 48 2.61 1.08 13.02
CA THR A 48 3.49 1.87 13.87
C THR A 48 3.93 3.17 13.19
N MET A 49 3.64 3.32 11.90
CA MET A 49 3.89 4.53 11.14
C MET A 49 2.66 5.43 11.16
N ALA A 50 2.85 6.72 10.90
CA ALA A 50 1.73 7.65 10.77
C ALA A 50 0.86 7.29 9.57
N ASP A 51 -0.39 7.73 9.58
CA ASP A 51 -1.26 7.62 8.42
C ASP A 51 -0.67 8.41 7.26
N ALA A 52 -0.87 7.91 6.05
CA ALA A 52 -0.33 8.46 4.81
C ALA A 52 1.21 8.41 4.74
N ALA A 53 1.84 7.63 5.62
CA ALA A 53 3.29 7.42 5.57
C ALA A 53 3.62 6.13 4.84
N GLY A 54 4.79 5.62 5.09
CA GLY A 54 5.34 4.42 4.48
C GLY A 54 6.73 4.70 3.93
N VAL A 55 7.47 3.65 3.68
CA VAL A 55 8.81 3.74 3.10
C VAL A 55 8.71 3.22 1.67
N LYS A 56 9.10 4.02 0.70
CA LYS A 56 9.16 3.57 -0.69
C LYS A 56 10.60 3.52 -1.16
N ARG A 57 10.83 2.63 -2.12
CA ARG A 57 12.11 2.52 -2.80
C ARG A 57 11.85 2.62 -4.30
N VAL A 58 12.52 3.54 -4.96
CA VAL A 58 12.38 3.80 -6.38
C VAL A 58 13.50 3.12 -7.17
N THR A 59 13.44 3.20 -8.51
CA THR A 59 14.39 2.56 -9.42
C THR A 59 15.85 2.92 -9.10
N ALA A 60 16.10 4.14 -8.65
CA ALA A 60 17.44 4.58 -8.27
C ALA A 60 18.00 3.89 -7.02
N GLY A 61 17.14 3.16 -6.29
CA GLY A 61 17.54 2.41 -5.10
C GLY A 61 17.44 3.18 -3.79
N ASP A 62 17.12 4.46 -3.84
CA ASP A 62 17.00 5.27 -2.63
C ASP A 62 15.67 5.00 -1.93
N ALA A 63 15.73 4.81 -0.62
CA ALA A 63 14.54 4.68 0.21
C ALA A 63 14.13 6.06 0.73
N THR A 64 12.85 6.39 0.62
CA THR A 64 12.32 7.66 1.10
C THR A 64 11.02 7.45 1.87
N ILE A 65 10.71 8.39 2.75
CA ILE A 65 9.43 8.38 3.49
C ILE A 65 8.37 9.04 2.61
N MET A 66 7.24 8.34 2.43
CA MET A 66 6.12 8.89 1.67
C MET A 66 5.34 9.88 2.52
N THR A 67 4.80 10.90 1.86
CA THR A 67 3.86 11.85 2.47
C THR A 67 2.43 11.65 1.95
N ALA A 68 2.28 10.92 0.86
CA ALA A 68 1.00 10.51 0.29
C ALA A 68 1.01 8.98 0.14
N GLY A 69 1.30 8.27 1.22
CA GLY A 69 1.45 6.83 1.24
C GLY A 69 0.18 6.10 1.64
N VAL A 70 0.28 5.20 2.60
CA VAL A 70 -0.81 4.30 2.96
C VAL A 70 -1.56 4.81 4.18
N THR A 71 -2.89 4.88 4.08
CA THR A 71 -3.78 5.16 5.22
C THR A 71 -4.68 3.95 5.42
N PRO A 72 -4.72 3.35 6.62
CA PRO A 72 -5.58 2.20 6.86
C PRO A 72 -7.05 2.62 6.94
N LEU A 73 -7.92 1.75 6.45
CA LEU A 73 -9.36 1.90 6.52
C LEU A 73 -9.94 0.70 7.31
N SER A 74 -11.19 0.81 7.74
CA SER A 74 -11.80 -0.26 8.52
C SER A 74 -11.91 -1.59 7.76
N ASP A 75 -11.98 -1.54 6.44
CA ASP A 75 -12.14 -2.71 5.57
C ASP A 75 -11.05 -2.81 4.49
N GLY A 76 -10.00 -2.03 4.61
CA GLY A 76 -8.93 -2.03 3.63
C GLY A 76 -7.93 -0.92 3.89
N PHE A 77 -7.44 -0.31 2.83
CA PHE A 77 -6.46 0.78 2.92
C PHE A 77 -6.61 1.74 1.75
N ARG A 78 -6.05 2.93 1.93
CA ARG A 78 -5.99 3.95 0.88
C ARG A 78 -4.54 4.11 0.44
N ILE A 79 -4.33 4.10 -0.87
CA ILE A 79 -3.06 4.49 -1.46
C ILE A 79 -3.20 5.96 -1.84
N GLY A 80 -2.34 6.80 -1.26
CA GLY A 80 -2.36 8.23 -1.56
C GLY A 80 -1.86 8.54 -2.97
N ALA A 81 -1.84 9.81 -3.31
CA ALA A 81 -1.49 10.28 -4.67
C ALA A 81 0.03 10.38 -4.87
N ASP A 82 0.78 9.39 -4.42
CA ASP A 82 2.23 9.34 -4.62
C ASP A 82 2.53 9.10 -6.11
N ALA A 83 3.27 10.02 -6.74
CA ALA A 83 3.48 10.00 -8.18
C ALA A 83 4.32 8.82 -8.66
N ASP A 84 5.19 8.27 -7.81
CA ASP A 84 6.03 7.14 -8.18
C ASP A 84 5.27 5.82 -8.02
N LEU A 85 4.52 5.68 -6.94
CA LEU A 85 3.83 4.44 -6.61
C LEU A 85 2.47 4.35 -7.29
N ASN A 86 1.66 5.38 -7.20
CA ASN A 86 0.28 5.42 -7.69
C ASN A 86 0.20 6.21 -9.00
N ALA A 87 0.96 5.75 -9.99
CA ALA A 87 0.96 6.37 -11.30
C ALA A 87 -0.24 5.90 -12.11
N ALA A 88 -0.90 6.82 -12.81
CA ALA A 88 -2.10 6.51 -13.58
C ALA A 88 -1.83 5.44 -14.63
N GLY A 89 -2.67 4.40 -14.64
CA GLY A 89 -2.58 3.30 -15.60
C GLY A 89 -1.58 2.20 -15.24
N GLU A 90 -0.80 2.36 -14.18
CA GLU A 90 0.17 1.34 -13.77
C GLU A 90 -0.45 0.41 -12.72
N VAL A 91 -0.17 -0.87 -12.82
CA VAL A 91 -0.74 -1.87 -11.91
C VAL A 91 0.08 -1.94 -10.64
N ILE A 92 -0.61 -1.88 -9.51
CA ILE A 92 -0.01 -2.00 -8.19
C ILE A 92 -0.46 -3.33 -7.58
N HIS A 93 0.48 -4.20 -7.29
CA HIS A 93 0.22 -5.44 -6.57
C HIS A 93 0.34 -5.15 -5.08
N TRP A 94 -0.55 -5.70 -4.28
CA TRP A 94 -0.56 -5.40 -2.85
C TRP A 94 -0.71 -6.67 -2.03
N VAL A 95 -0.14 -6.64 -0.83
CA VAL A 95 -0.32 -7.65 0.21
C VAL A 95 -0.68 -6.92 1.49
N ALA A 96 -1.76 -7.33 2.13
CA ALA A 96 -2.23 -6.75 3.38
C ALA A 96 -2.25 -7.82 4.46
N HIS A 97 -1.70 -7.49 5.63
CA HIS A 97 -1.64 -8.39 6.78
C HIS A 97 -2.49 -7.81 7.92
N GLU A 98 -3.25 -8.68 8.55
CA GLU A 98 -4.06 -8.34 9.71
C GLU A 98 -3.20 -8.03 10.94
#